data_f43b18977586e0241e54734826031e86
#
_entry.id   f43b18977586e0241e54734826031e86
#
_cell.length_a   1.000
_cell.length_b   1.000
_cell.length_c   1.000
_cell.angle_alpha   90.00
_cell.angle_beta   90.00
_cell.angle_gamma   90.00
#
_symmetry.space_group_name_H-M   'P 1'
#
loop_
_entity.id
_entity.type
_entity.pdbx_description
1 polymer ?
#
loop_
_entity_poly.entity_id
_entity_poly.type
_entity_poly.pdbx_seq_one_letter_code
_entity_poly.pdbx_strand_id
1 'polypeptide(L)'
;YTNLMYQSQQLGLSGQWALVKKAYEEANELCGNIVKVTPSSKVVGDLANFMVQNHLSKQDVIDRADKLSFPTSVVQFFQGYLGIPEPWGFPEPFRTRLLSSPAAKGGHAVEGRPGASLPPYDFEKTKKELIAKYGEERAQDHDVLSYALYPRVFCDWKDFEDKNGDVSALSTRAFLQPMKYNEEICVDRRNGKSQYIRYKGMSEVNETGEREVHFQLDGVSRDVLIKDEKSGVAVKSHEKATPGKASEVGSPMTGAIVEVKVENGTKVKSGDPICVVSAAKMETLV
;
A
#
# COMPACT_ATOMS: atom_id res chain seq x y z
N TYR A 1 16.58 -7.30 5.58
CA TYR A 1 16.86 -8.35 4.59
C TYR A 1 15.56 -8.95 4.04
N THR A 2 14.72 -9.54 4.89
CA THR A 2 13.49 -10.24 4.48
C THR A 2 12.48 -9.33 3.75
N ASN A 3 12.27 -8.12 4.25
CA ASN A 3 11.37 -7.15 3.61
C ASN A 3 11.86 -6.76 2.21
N LEU A 4 13.14 -6.47 2.04
CA LEU A 4 13.69 -6.14 0.73
C LEU A 4 13.57 -7.32 -0.24
N MET A 5 13.85 -8.54 0.22
CA MET A 5 13.70 -9.75 -0.59
C MET A 5 12.24 -9.95 -1.04
N TYR A 6 11.29 -9.81 -0.11
CA TYR A 6 9.86 -9.89 -0.43
C TYR A 6 9.44 -8.82 -1.44
N GLN A 7 9.84 -7.58 -1.23
CA GLN A 7 9.56 -6.46 -2.15
C GLN A 7 10.13 -6.74 -3.55
N SER A 8 11.37 -7.21 -3.63
CA SER A 8 12.01 -7.57 -4.91
C SER A 8 11.28 -8.71 -5.61
N GLN A 9 10.77 -9.68 -4.86
CA GLN A 9 9.93 -10.76 -5.40
C GLN A 9 8.62 -10.23 -6.01
N GLN A 10 7.95 -9.29 -5.33
CA GLN A 10 6.73 -8.66 -5.84
C GLN A 10 6.97 -7.88 -7.15
N LEU A 11 8.18 -7.35 -7.32
CA LEU A 11 8.61 -6.65 -8.55
C LEU A 11 9.11 -7.61 -9.64
N GLY A 12 9.02 -8.93 -9.45
CA GLY A 12 9.51 -9.92 -10.41
C GLY A 12 11.05 -10.06 -10.45
N LEU A 13 11.74 -9.50 -9.46
CA LEU A 13 13.22 -9.52 -9.41
C LEU A 13 13.80 -10.73 -8.65
N SER A 14 13.03 -11.78 -8.41
CA SER A 14 13.47 -12.96 -7.65
C SER A 14 14.76 -13.59 -8.19
N GLY A 15 14.89 -13.68 -9.51
CA GLY A 15 16.10 -14.19 -10.19
C GLY A 15 17.29 -13.23 -10.16
N GLN A 16 17.09 -12.00 -9.76
CA GLN A 16 18.11 -10.94 -9.77
C GLN A 16 18.53 -10.51 -8.36
N TRP A 17 18.30 -11.35 -7.35
CA TRP A 17 18.57 -11.02 -5.95
C TRP A 17 20.02 -10.57 -5.68
N ALA A 18 20.99 -11.12 -6.40
CA ALA A 18 22.38 -10.68 -6.27
C ALA A 18 22.58 -9.24 -6.74
N LEU A 19 21.91 -8.85 -7.84
CA LEU A 19 21.92 -7.47 -8.34
C LEU A 19 21.21 -6.53 -7.38
N VAL A 20 20.06 -6.94 -6.82
CA VAL A 20 19.35 -6.13 -5.82
C VAL A 20 20.21 -5.85 -4.60
N LYS A 21 20.96 -6.84 -4.11
CA LYS A 21 21.89 -6.63 -2.97
C LYS A 21 22.98 -5.63 -3.30
N LYS A 22 23.57 -5.73 -4.49
CA LYS A 22 24.59 -4.78 -4.96
C LYS A 22 24.00 -3.37 -5.13
N ALA A 23 22.84 -3.27 -5.80
CA ALA A 23 22.16 -2.00 -5.95
C ALA A 23 21.74 -1.38 -4.60
N TYR A 24 21.43 -2.19 -3.59
CA TYR A 24 21.12 -1.69 -2.25
C TYR A 24 22.34 -1.07 -1.56
N GLU A 25 23.53 -1.63 -1.75
CA GLU A 25 24.80 -1.04 -1.31
C GLU A 25 25.06 0.30 -2.02
N GLU A 26 25.00 0.30 -3.35
CA GLU A 26 25.16 1.50 -4.18
C GLU A 26 24.11 2.60 -3.86
N ALA A 27 22.87 2.21 -3.65
CA ALA A 27 21.79 3.11 -3.25
C ALA A 27 22.05 3.72 -1.86
N ASN A 28 22.58 2.93 -0.92
CA ASN A 28 22.96 3.45 0.39
C ASN A 28 24.09 4.48 0.30
N GLU A 29 25.08 4.25 -0.55
CA GLU A 29 26.13 5.24 -0.82
C GLU A 29 25.56 6.51 -1.47
N LEU A 30 24.65 6.37 -2.45
CA LEU A 30 23.96 7.50 -3.05
C LEU A 30 23.13 8.32 -2.05
N CYS A 31 22.64 7.68 -0.98
CA CYS A 31 21.93 8.34 0.11
C CYS A 31 22.87 8.91 1.20
N GLY A 32 24.19 8.75 1.09
CA GLY A 32 25.16 9.24 2.08
C GLY A 32 25.43 8.26 3.22
N ASN A 33 25.30 6.97 2.99
CA ASN A 33 25.53 5.90 3.97
C ASN A 33 24.66 6.06 5.24
N ILE A 34 23.41 6.41 5.05
CA ILE A 34 22.47 6.67 6.15
C ILE A 34 22.20 5.42 7.00
N VAL A 35 21.86 5.64 8.26
CA VAL A 35 21.37 4.57 9.14
C VAL A 35 20.03 4.04 8.59
N LYS A 36 19.96 2.72 8.41
CA LYS A 36 18.81 2.04 7.84
C LYS A 36 17.83 1.59 8.92
N VAL A 37 16.94 2.49 9.29
CA VAL A 37 15.82 2.27 10.19
C VAL A 37 14.57 2.86 9.53
N THR A 38 13.37 2.47 9.95
CA THR A 38 12.14 3.05 9.38
C THR A 38 12.10 4.57 9.67
N PRO A 39 11.91 5.45 8.68
CA PRO A 39 11.56 5.19 7.28
C PRO A 39 12.76 5.15 6.29
N SER A 40 14.00 5.43 6.71
CA SER A 40 15.18 5.53 5.82
C SER A 40 15.51 4.24 5.08
N SER A 41 15.24 3.08 5.70
CA SER A 41 15.39 1.78 5.04
C SER A 41 14.49 1.61 3.82
N LYS A 42 13.28 2.24 3.82
CA LYS A 42 12.38 2.27 2.65
C LYS A 42 13.04 3.06 1.51
N VAL A 43 13.61 4.22 1.80
CA VAL A 43 14.28 5.07 0.79
C VAL A 43 15.36 4.31 0.05
N VAL A 44 16.27 3.65 0.78
CA VAL A 44 17.37 2.88 0.18
C VAL A 44 16.84 1.69 -0.60
N GLY A 45 15.81 1.01 -0.09
CA GLY A 45 15.17 -0.14 -0.77
C GLY A 45 14.46 0.25 -2.06
N ASP A 46 13.70 1.33 -2.04
CA ASP A 46 13.00 1.86 -3.21
C ASP A 46 13.98 2.30 -4.29
N LEU A 47 15.06 2.99 -3.91
CA LEU A 47 16.11 3.39 -4.86
C LEU A 47 16.83 2.18 -5.46
N ALA A 48 17.17 1.17 -4.65
CA ALA A 48 17.84 -0.05 -5.13
C ALA A 48 16.96 -0.81 -6.13
N ASN A 49 15.69 -1.00 -5.81
CA ASN A 49 14.74 -1.67 -6.71
C ASN A 49 14.54 -0.87 -8.00
N PHE A 50 14.43 0.46 -7.90
CA PHE A 50 14.36 1.36 -9.06
C PHE A 50 15.58 1.21 -9.97
N MET A 51 16.79 1.14 -9.41
CA MET A 51 18.02 0.94 -10.18
C MET A 51 18.00 -0.39 -10.93
N VAL A 52 17.61 -1.48 -10.28
CA VAL A 52 17.59 -2.81 -10.91
C VAL A 52 16.52 -2.90 -11.99
N GLN A 53 15.30 -2.38 -11.73
CA GLN A 53 14.21 -2.38 -12.70
C GLN A 53 14.52 -1.60 -13.98
N ASN A 54 15.27 -0.49 -13.84
CA ASN A 54 15.63 0.38 -14.96
C ASN A 54 17.02 0.11 -15.52
N HIS A 55 17.69 -0.97 -15.08
CA HIS A 55 19.03 -1.36 -15.51
C HIS A 55 20.06 -0.24 -15.35
N LEU A 56 19.99 0.51 -14.25
CA LEU A 56 20.82 1.66 -13.96
C LEU A 56 22.00 1.25 -13.05
N SER A 57 23.22 1.64 -13.43
CA SER A 57 24.37 1.67 -12.54
C SER A 57 24.30 2.90 -11.63
N LYS A 58 25.09 2.90 -10.56
CA LYS A 58 25.27 4.07 -9.69
C LYS A 58 25.65 5.32 -10.50
N GLN A 59 26.53 5.18 -11.50
CA GLN A 59 26.96 6.29 -12.35
C GLN A 59 25.83 6.80 -13.23
N ASP A 60 25.03 5.90 -13.82
CA ASP A 60 23.87 6.29 -14.63
C ASP A 60 22.86 7.10 -13.81
N VAL A 61 22.65 6.70 -12.54
CA VAL A 61 21.76 7.41 -11.63
C VAL A 61 22.24 8.83 -11.36
N ILE A 62 23.55 9.02 -11.14
CA ILE A 62 24.13 10.34 -10.90
C ILE A 62 24.04 11.20 -12.17
N ASP A 63 24.43 10.65 -13.33
CA ASP A 63 24.53 11.40 -14.58
C ASP A 63 23.19 11.79 -15.16
N ARG A 64 22.16 10.98 -14.92
CA ARG A 64 20.81 11.14 -15.46
C ARG A 64 19.78 11.54 -14.41
N ALA A 65 20.18 11.94 -13.22
CA ALA A 65 19.29 12.23 -12.09
C ALA A 65 18.24 13.29 -12.43
N ASP A 66 18.58 14.27 -13.25
CA ASP A 66 17.67 15.32 -13.73
C ASP A 66 16.55 14.83 -14.67
N LYS A 67 16.71 13.62 -15.24
CA LYS A 67 15.80 13.03 -16.24
C LYS A 67 15.03 11.82 -15.73
N LEU A 68 15.42 11.29 -14.56
CA LEU A 68 14.82 10.08 -14.00
C LEU A 68 13.59 10.41 -13.15
N SER A 69 12.57 9.56 -13.22
CA SER A 69 11.38 9.62 -12.36
C SER A 69 11.58 8.76 -11.12
N PHE A 70 12.25 9.32 -10.13
CA PHE A 70 12.53 8.63 -8.87
C PHE A 70 11.25 8.33 -8.06
N PRO A 71 11.26 7.25 -7.25
CA PRO A 71 10.21 6.99 -6.27
C PRO A 71 10.01 8.18 -5.32
N THR A 72 8.76 8.43 -4.93
CA THR A 72 8.39 9.56 -4.06
C THR A 72 9.16 9.56 -2.75
N SER A 73 9.40 8.40 -2.14
CA SER A 73 10.19 8.28 -0.91
C SER A 73 11.62 8.80 -1.07
N VAL A 74 12.24 8.55 -2.23
CA VAL A 74 13.59 9.01 -2.56
C VAL A 74 13.59 10.53 -2.75
N VAL A 75 12.62 11.05 -3.50
CA VAL A 75 12.48 12.51 -3.72
C VAL A 75 12.28 13.23 -2.39
N GLN A 76 11.34 12.78 -1.56
CA GLN A 76 11.06 13.35 -0.25
C GLN A 76 12.28 13.32 0.69
N PHE A 77 13.06 12.24 0.66
CA PHE A 77 14.29 12.17 1.42
C PHE A 77 15.26 13.29 1.03
N PHE A 78 15.54 13.46 -0.27
CA PHE A 78 16.45 14.50 -0.76
C PHE A 78 15.89 15.93 -0.64
N GLN A 79 14.57 16.07 -0.56
CA GLN A 79 13.92 17.33 -0.19
C GLN A 79 14.07 17.67 1.29
N GLY A 80 14.45 16.72 2.15
CA GLY A 80 14.67 16.93 3.59
C GLY A 80 13.48 16.58 4.48
N TYR A 81 12.46 15.87 3.97
CA TYR A 81 11.30 15.44 4.78
C TYR A 81 11.67 14.50 5.94
N LEU A 82 12.80 13.82 5.87
CA LEU A 82 13.33 12.96 6.94
C LEU A 82 14.43 13.64 7.76
N GLY A 83 14.61 14.93 7.60
CA GLY A 83 15.74 15.67 8.13
C GLY A 83 16.96 15.62 7.23
N ILE A 84 18.02 16.31 7.64
CA ILE A 84 19.31 16.35 6.92
C ILE A 84 20.21 15.27 7.53
N PRO A 85 20.83 14.38 6.71
CA PRO A 85 21.78 13.41 7.22
C PRO A 85 22.98 14.08 7.90
N GLU A 86 23.16 13.86 9.17
CA GLU A 86 24.31 14.41 9.91
C GLU A 86 25.42 13.36 10.08
N PRO A 87 26.70 13.81 10.13
CA PRO A 87 27.17 15.20 10.00
C PRO A 87 27.45 15.64 8.56
N TRP A 88 27.22 14.75 7.57
CA TRP A 88 27.76 14.90 6.20
C TRP A 88 26.85 15.68 5.26
N GLY A 89 25.59 15.88 5.61
CA GLY A 89 24.60 16.42 4.67
C GLY A 89 24.19 15.42 3.57
N PHE A 90 23.54 15.95 2.54
CA PHE A 90 23.18 15.14 1.37
C PHE A 90 24.34 15.05 0.38
N PRO A 91 24.55 13.88 -0.28
CA PRO A 91 25.58 13.76 -1.31
C PRO A 91 25.31 14.66 -2.53
N GLU A 92 26.34 15.41 -2.92
CA GLU A 92 26.33 16.23 -4.14
C GLU A 92 27.26 15.64 -5.21
N PRO A 93 27.00 15.84 -6.51
CA PRO A 93 25.92 16.65 -7.12
C PRO A 93 24.58 15.92 -7.27
N PHE A 94 24.45 14.72 -6.71
CA PHE A 94 23.27 13.88 -6.93
C PHE A 94 22.00 14.55 -6.42
N ARG A 95 22.00 15.10 -5.21
CA ARG A 95 20.84 15.83 -4.65
C ARG A 95 20.36 16.94 -5.56
N THR A 96 21.25 17.83 -5.96
CA THR A 96 20.91 19.00 -6.79
C THR A 96 20.27 18.56 -8.12
N ARG A 97 20.81 17.54 -8.76
CA ARG A 97 20.27 16.98 -10.00
C ARG A 97 18.93 16.30 -9.80
N LEU A 98 18.78 15.50 -8.74
CA LEU A 98 17.52 14.82 -8.42
C LEU A 98 16.41 15.81 -8.15
N LEU A 99 16.67 16.90 -7.42
CA LEU A 99 15.69 17.94 -7.15
C LEU A 99 15.25 18.71 -8.41
N SER A 100 16.04 18.69 -9.47
CA SER A 100 15.64 19.23 -10.81
C SER A 100 14.91 18.21 -11.68
N SER A 101 14.74 16.97 -11.23
CA SER A 101 14.06 15.92 -11.98
C SER A 101 12.55 16.16 -12.12
N PRO A 102 11.88 15.56 -13.14
CA PRO A 102 10.43 15.62 -13.28
C PRO A 102 9.66 15.11 -12.07
N ALA A 103 10.21 14.14 -11.34
CA ALA A 103 9.62 13.58 -10.13
C ALA A 103 9.60 14.57 -8.97
N ALA A 104 10.56 15.49 -8.90
CA ALA A 104 10.62 16.52 -7.87
C ALA A 104 9.69 17.71 -8.13
N LYS A 105 9.11 17.85 -9.33
CA LYS A 105 8.16 18.87 -9.83
C LYS A 105 7.92 20.06 -8.88
N GLY A 106 8.84 21.04 -8.89
CA GLY A 106 8.68 22.26 -8.09
C GLY A 106 8.73 22.06 -6.58
N GLY A 107 9.00 20.86 -6.11
CA GLY A 107 9.23 20.56 -4.71
C GLY A 107 10.56 21.14 -4.26
N HIS A 108 10.48 22.25 -3.52
CA HIS A 108 11.65 22.88 -2.92
C HIS A 108 12.21 22.02 -1.78
N ALA A 109 13.49 22.17 -1.50
CA ALA A 109 14.05 21.64 -0.28
C ALA A 109 13.29 22.18 0.94
N VAL A 110 12.94 21.30 1.87
CA VAL A 110 12.24 21.68 3.09
C VAL A 110 13.25 22.34 4.03
N GLU A 111 12.95 23.56 4.44
CA GLU A 111 13.72 24.26 5.47
C GLU A 111 13.05 24.07 6.83
N GLY A 112 13.79 23.50 7.79
CA GLY A 112 13.29 23.23 9.13
C GLY A 112 12.36 21.99 9.22
N ARG A 113 11.34 22.05 10.08
CA ARG A 113 10.41 20.95 10.30
C ARG A 113 9.36 20.89 9.17
N PRO A 114 9.22 19.79 8.43
CA PRO A 114 8.35 19.68 7.27
C PRO A 114 6.88 20.08 7.54
N GLY A 115 6.37 19.73 8.72
CA GLY A 115 4.99 20.06 9.09
C GLY A 115 4.73 21.53 9.46
N ALA A 116 5.78 22.35 9.62
CA ALA A 116 5.62 23.74 10.07
C ALA A 116 5.01 24.65 9.01
N SER A 117 5.20 24.31 7.73
CA SER A 117 4.69 25.09 6.59
C SER A 117 3.37 24.57 6.03
N LEU A 118 2.87 23.45 6.55
CA LEU A 118 1.59 22.89 6.10
C LEU A 118 0.42 23.72 6.63
N PRO A 119 -0.64 23.93 5.83
CA PRO A 119 -1.87 24.55 6.31
C PRO A 119 -2.49 23.70 7.44
N PRO A 120 -3.23 24.31 8.38
CA PRO A 120 -3.97 23.59 9.38
C PRO A 120 -4.92 22.57 8.73
N TYR A 121 -5.00 21.38 9.30
CA TYR A 121 -5.93 20.35 8.81
C TYR A 121 -7.37 20.75 9.14
N ASP A 122 -8.26 20.64 8.14
CA ASP A 122 -9.68 20.98 8.28
C ASP A 122 -10.47 19.77 8.79
N PHE A 123 -10.51 19.61 10.11
CA PHE A 123 -11.24 18.52 10.77
C PHE A 123 -12.75 18.62 10.57
N GLU A 124 -13.32 19.84 10.51
CA GLU A 124 -14.75 20.05 10.32
C GLU A 124 -15.20 19.61 8.92
N LYS A 125 -14.43 19.94 7.90
CA LYS A 125 -14.69 19.48 6.55
C LYS A 125 -14.61 17.96 6.47
N THR A 126 -13.57 17.37 7.03
CA THR A 126 -13.39 15.91 7.06
C THR A 126 -14.56 15.24 7.80
N LYS A 127 -15.01 15.78 8.93
CA LYS A 127 -16.15 15.23 9.67
C LYS A 127 -17.42 15.21 8.82
N LYS A 128 -17.71 16.31 8.11
CA LYS A 128 -18.86 16.37 7.19
C LYS A 128 -18.77 15.36 6.05
N GLU A 129 -17.61 15.17 5.46
CA GLU A 129 -17.37 14.17 4.41
C GLU A 129 -17.58 12.75 4.93
N LEU A 130 -17.09 12.43 6.13
CA LEU A 130 -17.27 11.13 6.76
C LEU A 130 -18.72 10.86 7.15
N ILE A 131 -19.43 11.86 7.68
CA ILE A 131 -20.87 11.76 7.97
C ILE A 131 -21.66 11.47 6.68
N ALA A 132 -21.35 12.20 5.60
CA ALA A 132 -22.02 12.00 4.32
C ALA A 132 -21.79 10.59 3.74
N LYS A 133 -20.61 10.00 3.97
CA LYS A 133 -20.22 8.70 3.43
C LYS A 133 -20.67 7.52 4.32
N TYR A 134 -20.53 7.63 5.63
CA TYR A 134 -20.67 6.51 6.58
C TYR A 134 -21.81 6.69 7.61
N GLY A 135 -22.43 7.86 7.66
CA GLY A 135 -23.44 8.22 8.65
C GLY A 135 -22.86 8.82 9.94
N GLU A 136 -23.69 9.53 10.69
CA GLU A 136 -23.29 10.29 11.89
C GLU A 136 -22.76 9.39 13.02
N GLU A 137 -23.39 8.23 13.23
CA GLU A 137 -22.97 7.27 14.27
C GLU A 137 -21.59 6.66 14.02
N ARG A 138 -21.13 6.68 12.77
CA ARG A 138 -19.87 6.08 12.32
C ARG A 138 -18.82 7.12 11.89
N ALA A 139 -19.02 8.38 12.27
CA ALA A 139 -18.13 9.50 12.01
C ALA A 139 -17.90 10.34 13.28
N GLN A 140 -17.49 9.66 14.33
CA GLN A 140 -17.18 10.29 15.62
C GLN A 140 -15.80 10.99 15.55
N ASP A 141 -15.46 11.81 16.55
CA ASP A 141 -14.22 12.57 16.55
C ASP A 141 -12.96 11.69 16.42
N HIS A 142 -12.97 10.50 17.04
CA HIS A 142 -11.87 9.55 16.89
C HIS A 142 -11.77 8.96 15.47
N ASP A 143 -12.88 8.84 14.74
CA ASP A 143 -12.89 8.41 13.34
C ASP A 143 -12.28 9.49 12.45
N VAL A 144 -12.58 10.77 12.73
CA VAL A 144 -11.99 11.91 12.03
C VAL A 144 -10.47 11.95 12.21
N LEU A 145 -9.99 11.72 13.44
CA LEU A 145 -8.56 11.65 13.73
C LEU A 145 -7.90 10.45 13.04
N SER A 146 -8.55 9.30 13.06
CA SER A 146 -8.04 8.08 12.39
C SER A 146 -7.96 8.27 10.88
N TYR A 147 -8.97 8.89 10.27
CA TYR A 147 -8.96 9.22 8.86
C TYR A 147 -7.87 10.25 8.51
N ALA A 148 -7.69 11.29 9.33
CA ALA A 148 -6.64 12.29 9.10
C ALA A 148 -5.24 11.69 9.12
N LEU A 149 -5.00 10.68 9.96
CA LEU A 149 -3.71 10.00 10.07
C LEU A 149 -3.49 8.95 8.97
N TYR A 150 -4.53 8.18 8.65
CA TYR A 150 -4.45 7.01 7.75
C TYR A 150 -5.71 6.86 6.89
N PRO A 151 -5.98 7.78 5.95
CA PRO A 151 -7.27 7.86 5.25
C PRO A 151 -7.62 6.56 4.53
N ARG A 152 -6.67 5.94 3.84
CA ARG A 152 -6.89 4.69 3.13
C ARG A 152 -7.20 3.52 4.07
N VAL A 153 -6.37 3.33 5.09
CA VAL A 153 -6.56 2.24 6.06
C VAL A 153 -7.89 2.38 6.78
N PHE A 154 -8.29 3.61 7.09
CA PHE A 154 -9.59 3.90 7.70
C PHE A 154 -10.74 3.52 6.75
N CYS A 155 -10.66 3.89 5.47
CA CYS A 155 -11.68 3.51 4.49
C CYS A 155 -11.75 2.00 4.31
N ASP A 156 -10.62 1.32 4.14
CA ASP A 156 -10.55 -0.14 4.00
C ASP A 156 -11.19 -0.85 5.21
N TRP A 157 -10.98 -0.31 6.42
CA TRP A 157 -11.60 -0.82 7.64
C TRP A 157 -13.11 -0.58 7.67
N LYS A 158 -13.59 0.62 7.29
CA LYS A 158 -15.04 0.90 7.21
C LYS A 158 -15.73 0.02 6.16
N ASP A 159 -15.12 -0.18 5.02
CA ASP A 159 -15.63 -1.07 3.96
C ASP A 159 -15.66 -2.54 4.45
N PHE A 160 -14.68 -2.95 5.26
CA PHE A 160 -14.70 -4.25 5.91
C PHE A 160 -15.85 -4.38 6.92
N GLU A 161 -16.10 -3.35 7.74
CA GLU A 161 -17.24 -3.33 8.67
C GLU A 161 -18.58 -3.38 7.93
N ASP A 162 -18.70 -2.68 6.79
CA ASP A 162 -19.93 -2.71 5.97
C ASP A 162 -20.19 -4.10 5.42
N LYS A 163 -19.15 -4.79 4.98
CA LYS A 163 -19.24 -6.14 4.43
C LYS A 163 -19.52 -7.21 5.49
N ASN A 164 -18.89 -7.12 6.66
CA ASN A 164 -18.84 -8.20 7.63
C ASN A 164 -19.60 -7.90 8.94
N GLY A 165 -20.04 -6.66 9.13
CA GLY A 165 -20.58 -6.20 10.41
C GLY A 165 -19.53 -5.96 11.49
N ASP A 166 -19.95 -5.69 12.72
CA ASP A 166 -19.08 -5.51 13.88
C ASP A 166 -18.52 -6.84 14.35
N VAL A 167 -17.28 -7.10 14.03
CA VAL A 167 -16.55 -8.31 14.43
C VAL A 167 -15.79 -8.14 15.76
N SER A 168 -15.93 -7.00 16.45
CA SER A 168 -15.21 -6.71 17.69
C SER A 168 -15.57 -7.64 18.86
N ALA A 169 -16.74 -8.29 18.78
CA ALA A 169 -17.17 -9.29 19.74
C ALA A 169 -16.47 -10.65 19.57
N LEU A 170 -15.78 -10.89 18.45
CA LEU A 170 -15.04 -12.12 18.22
C LEU A 170 -13.72 -12.10 19.02
N SER A 171 -13.33 -13.26 19.55
CA SER A 171 -11.99 -13.42 20.09
C SER A 171 -10.94 -13.31 18.96
N THR A 172 -9.72 -12.86 19.29
CA THR A 172 -8.61 -12.76 18.33
C THR A 172 -8.40 -14.06 17.57
N ARG A 173 -8.52 -15.20 18.25
CA ARG A 173 -8.39 -16.52 17.61
C ARG A 173 -9.49 -16.76 16.58
N ALA A 174 -10.75 -16.50 16.94
CA ALA A 174 -11.88 -16.70 16.03
C ALA A 174 -11.84 -15.78 14.82
N PHE A 175 -11.26 -14.59 14.97
CA PHE A 175 -11.06 -13.66 13.87
C PHE A 175 -9.91 -14.08 12.93
N LEU A 176 -8.79 -14.59 13.49
CA LEU A 176 -7.58 -14.87 12.72
C LEU A 176 -7.47 -16.30 12.18
N GLN A 177 -8.20 -17.24 12.75
CA GLN A 177 -8.08 -18.66 12.41
C GLN A 177 -9.43 -19.28 12.04
N PRO A 178 -9.48 -20.15 11.02
CA PRO A 178 -10.69 -20.86 10.70
C PRO A 178 -11.09 -21.80 11.86
N MET A 179 -12.38 -21.94 12.06
CA MET A 179 -12.94 -22.90 13.02
C MET A 179 -12.72 -24.34 12.51
N LYS A 180 -12.42 -25.25 13.43
CA LYS A 180 -12.35 -26.68 13.17
C LYS A 180 -13.75 -27.29 13.18
N TYR A 181 -13.90 -28.42 12.49
CA TYR A 181 -15.17 -29.17 12.51
C TYR A 181 -15.62 -29.46 13.95
N ASN A 182 -16.90 -29.19 14.24
CA ASN A 182 -17.52 -29.25 15.57
C ASN A 182 -16.93 -28.29 16.64
N GLU A 183 -16.03 -27.42 16.27
CA GLU A 183 -15.56 -26.39 17.20
C GLU A 183 -16.68 -25.41 17.52
N GLU A 184 -16.76 -25.03 18.77
CA GLU A 184 -17.72 -24.06 19.29
C GLU A 184 -17.00 -22.85 19.85
N ILE A 185 -17.49 -21.67 19.53
CA ILE A 185 -17.09 -20.40 20.11
C ILE A 185 -18.28 -19.76 20.81
N CYS A 186 -18.01 -19.01 21.87
CA CYS A 186 -18.99 -18.15 22.54
C CYS A 186 -18.72 -16.71 22.15
N VAL A 187 -19.75 -16.01 21.69
CA VAL A 187 -19.69 -14.59 21.35
C VAL A 187 -20.58 -13.81 22.29
N ASP A 188 -19.99 -12.94 23.09
CA ASP A 188 -20.74 -12.08 23.99
C ASP A 188 -21.23 -10.83 23.26
N ARG A 189 -22.55 -10.71 23.17
CA ARG A 189 -23.19 -9.52 22.60
C ARG A 189 -23.25 -8.40 23.61
N ARG A 190 -23.05 -7.16 23.15
CA ARG A 190 -23.08 -5.95 24.00
C ARG A 190 -24.37 -5.77 24.84
N ASN A 191 -25.43 -6.49 24.51
CA ASN A 191 -26.71 -6.48 25.23
C ASN A 191 -26.80 -7.50 26.36
N GLY A 192 -25.67 -8.06 26.80
CA GLY A 192 -25.60 -9.05 27.89
C GLY A 192 -26.07 -10.46 27.50
N LYS A 193 -26.19 -10.76 26.19
CA LYS A 193 -26.50 -12.09 25.68
C LYS A 193 -25.27 -12.74 25.10
N SER A 194 -25.00 -13.96 25.48
CA SER A 194 -23.96 -14.81 24.87
C SER A 194 -24.59 -15.68 23.79
N GLN A 195 -23.92 -15.86 22.69
CA GLN A 195 -24.35 -16.71 21.57
C GLN A 195 -23.30 -17.78 21.31
N TYR A 196 -23.72 -19.04 21.28
CA TYR A 196 -22.88 -20.18 20.99
C TYR A 196 -22.95 -20.52 19.51
N ILE A 197 -21.78 -20.48 18.86
CA ILE A 197 -21.66 -20.75 17.42
C ILE A 197 -20.77 -21.96 17.24
N ARG A 198 -21.34 -23.03 16.65
CA ARG A 198 -20.59 -24.26 16.34
C ARG A 198 -20.51 -24.44 14.83
N TYR A 199 -19.29 -24.62 14.32
CA TYR A 199 -19.06 -24.91 12.91
C TYR A 199 -19.33 -26.37 12.58
N LYS A 200 -20.16 -26.62 11.56
CA LYS A 200 -20.58 -27.96 11.16
C LYS A 200 -20.03 -28.43 9.82
N GLY A 201 -19.29 -27.57 9.12
CA GLY A 201 -18.69 -27.90 7.82
C GLY A 201 -19.04 -26.92 6.73
N MET A 202 -18.59 -27.19 5.52
CA MET A 202 -18.94 -26.43 4.32
C MET A 202 -19.09 -27.37 3.12
N SER A 203 -19.91 -26.94 2.16
CA SER A 203 -20.12 -27.64 0.90
C SER A 203 -18.91 -27.50 -0.04
N GLU A 204 -18.91 -28.29 -1.12
CA GLU A 204 -18.08 -28.00 -2.29
C GLU A 204 -18.50 -26.69 -2.95
N VAL A 205 -17.62 -26.13 -3.79
CA VAL A 205 -17.90 -24.93 -4.58
C VAL A 205 -18.97 -25.26 -5.62
N ASN A 206 -20.00 -24.43 -5.67
CA ASN A 206 -21.03 -24.53 -6.72
C ASN A 206 -20.57 -23.88 -8.04
N GLU A 207 -21.38 -23.98 -9.08
CA GLU A 207 -21.09 -23.43 -10.41
C GLU A 207 -20.97 -21.89 -10.41
N THR A 208 -21.51 -21.21 -9.41
CA THR A 208 -21.43 -19.74 -9.25
C THR A 208 -20.21 -19.30 -8.42
N GLY A 209 -19.38 -20.26 -8.00
CA GLY A 209 -18.18 -19.95 -7.17
C GLY A 209 -18.50 -19.70 -5.71
N GLU A 210 -19.64 -20.20 -5.24
CA GLU A 210 -20.09 -20.02 -3.85
C GLU A 210 -20.03 -21.36 -3.10
N ARG A 211 -19.92 -21.27 -1.77
CA ARG A 211 -20.00 -22.39 -0.84
C ARG A 211 -21.07 -22.12 0.21
N GLU A 212 -21.74 -23.15 0.63
CA GLU A 212 -22.63 -23.13 1.77
C GLU A 212 -21.84 -23.52 3.03
N VAL A 213 -21.82 -22.65 4.03
CA VAL A 213 -21.16 -22.90 5.31
C VAL A 213 -22.21 -23.18 6.37
N HIS A 214 -22.11 -24.35 7.00
CA HIS A 214 -23.08 -24.84 7.96
C HIS A 214 -22.66 -24.53 9.38
N PHE A 215 -23.50 -23.84 10.10
CA PHE A 215 -23.32 -23.51 11.52
C PHE A 215 -24.50 -24.04 12.37
N GLN A 216 -24.25 -24.16 13.66
CA GLN A 216 -25.27 -24.31 14.66
C GLN A 216 -25.15 -23.13 15.62
N LEU A 217 -26.21 -22.30 15.69
CA LEU A 217 -26.31 -21.13 16.57
C LEU A 217 -27.30 -21.45 17.69
N ASP A 218 -26.81 -21.49 18.93
CA ASP A 218 -27.62 -21.82 20.11
C ASP A 218 -28.45 -23.11 19.92
N GLY A 219 -27.87 -24.11 19.27
CA GLY A 219 -28.53 -25.38 18.95
C GLY A 219 -29.36 -25.39 17.66
N VAL A 220 -29.58 -24.26 17.01
CA VAL A 220 -30.36 -24.15 15.76
C VAL A 220 -29.42 -24.09 14.55
N SER A 221 -29.65 -24.96 13.56
CA SER A 221 -28.87 -24.96 12.30
C SER A 221 -29.08 -23.68 11.51
N ARG A 222 -27.96 -23.18 10.96
CA ARG A 222 -27.92 -22.01 10.10
C ARG A 222 -26.92 -22.25 8.97
N ASP A 223 -27.37 -22.04 7.76
CA ASP A 223 -26.54 -22.16 6.57
C ASP A 223 -26.30 -20.76 6.00
N VAL A 224 -25.06 -20.49 5.64
CA VAL A 224 -24.62 -19.19 5.12
C VAL A 224 -23.93 -19.42 3.78
N LEU A 225 -24.47 -18.81 2.72
CA LEU A 225 -23.85 -18.84 1.41
C LEU A 225 -22.76 -17.77 1.34
N ILE A 226 -21.54 -18.20 1.03
CA ILE A 226 -20.38 -17.32 0.89
C ILE A 226 -19.72 -17.51 -0.47
N LYS A 227 -19.20 -16.43 -1.04
CA LYS A 227 -18.38 -16.49 -2.25
C LYS A 227 -16.98 -17.02 -1.91
N ASP A 228 -16.53 -18.06 -2.60
CA ASP A 228 -15.18 -18.58 -2.46
C ASP A 228 -14.23 -17.84 -3.40
N GLU A 229 -13.44 -16.93 -2.85
CA GLU A 229 -12.46 -16.13 -3.60
C GLU A 229 -11.35 -17.00 -4.23
N LYS A 230 -11.19 -18.25 -3.79
CA LYS A 230 -10.20 -19.21 -4.30
C LYS A 230 -10.76 -20.19 -5.33
N SER A 231 -12.06 -20.10 -5.63
CA SER A 231 -12.77 -21.07 -6.46
C SER A 231 -12.31 -21.16 -7.92
N GLY A 232 -11.45 -20.27 -8.39
CA GLY A 232 -11.00 -20.26 -9.80
C GLY A 232 -12.11 -19.95 -10.82
N VAL A 233 -13.35 -19.78 -10.39
CA VAL A 233 -14.43 -19.27 -11.24
C VAL A 233 -14.10 -17.84 -11.60
N ALA A 234 -13.86 -17.60 -12.87
CA ALA A 234 -13.22 -16.44 -13.47
C ALA A 234 -13.47 -15.14 -12.69
N VAL A 235 -12.55 -14.81 -11.81
CA VAL A 235 -12.31 -13.41 -11.46
C VAL A 235 -11.94 -12.75 -12.77
N LYS A 236 -12.70 -11.72 -13.22
CA LYS A 236 -12.31 -10.90 -14.36
C LYS A 236 -10.87 -10.47 -14.12
N SER A 237 -9.93 -11.14 -14.77
CA SER A 237 -8.54 -10.67 -14.75
C SER A 237 -8.56 -9.31 -15.41
N HIS A 238 -7.98 -8.31 -14.76
CA HIS A 238 -7.78 -7.02 -15.40
C HIS A 238 -7.02 -7.26 -16.72
N GLU A 239 -7.45 -6.58 -17.78
CA GLU A 239 -6.78 -6.64 -19.07
C GLU A 239 -5.30 -6.26 -18.86
N LYS A 240 -4.42 -7.03 -19.47
CA LYS A 240 -2.99 -6.76 -19.42
C LYS A 240 -2.60 -5.94 -20.63
N ALA A 241 -1.68 -5.00 -20.43
CA ALA A 241 -1.11 -4.24 -21.54
C ALA A 241 -0.47 -5.20 -22.56
N THR A 242 -0.71 -4.93 -23.82
CA THR A 242 -0.17 -5.72 -24.93
C THR A 242 1.33 -5.40 -25.10
N PRO A 243 2.23 -6.40 -25.02
CA PRO A 243 3.65 -6.16 -25.22
C PRO A 243 3.94 -5.44 -26.54
N GLY A 244 4.70 -4.35 -26.50
CA GLY A 244 5.08 -3.57 -27.68
C GLY A 244 4.06 -2.56 -28.18
N LYS A 245 2.90 -2.43 -27.55
CA LYS A 245 1.90 -1.42 -27.91
C LYS A 245 2.12 -0.13 -27.14
N ALA A 246 2.71 0.88 -27.76
CA ALA A 246 3.11 2.14 -27.13
C ALA A 246 1.96 2.96 -26.52
N SER A 247 0.70 2.65 -26.87
CA SER A 247 -0.49 3.30 -26.32
C SER A 247 -1.01 2.66 -25.03
N GLU A 248 -0.41 1.57 -24.60
CA GLU A 248 -0.82 0.84 -23.39
C GLU A 248 0.35 0.80 -22.39
N VAL A 249 0.07 1.18 -21.15
CA VAL A 249 1.05 1.15 -20.07
C VAL A 249 0.63 0.07 -19.07
N GLY A 250 1.48 -0.93 -18.89
CA GLY A 250 1.26 -1.99 -17.92
C GLY A 250 1.80 -1.64 -16.54
N SER A 251 1.10 -2.06 -15.48
CA SER A 251 1.63 -1.93 -14.13
C SER A 251 2.87 -2.83 -13.97
N PRO A 252 3.99 -2.32 -13.45
CA PRO A 252 5.20 -3.11 -13.22
C PRO A 252 5.05 -4.12 -12.08
N MET A 253 4.00 -4.01 -11.29
CA MET A 253 3.76 -4.87 -10.14
C MET A 253 2.27 -5.05 -9.84
N THR A 254 1.95 -6.15 -9.17
CA THR A 254 0.60 -6.36 -8.63
C THR A 254 0.40 -5.49 -7.40
N GLY A 255 -0.58 -4.60 -7.44
CA GLY A 255 -0.85 -3.67 -6.34
C GLY A 255 -2.13 -2.87 -6.57
N ALA A 256 -2.39 -1.91 -5.69
CA ALA A 256 -3.49 -0.98 -5.84
C ALA A 256 -2.99 0.39 -6.32
N ILE A 257 -3.73 1.01 -7.23
CA ILE A 257 -3.48 2.41 -7.60
C ILE A 257 -3.86 3.28 -6.41
N VAL A 258 -2.90 4.03 -5.89
CA VAL A 258 -3.10 4.94 -4.74
C VAL A 258 -3.24 6.39 -5.15
N GLU A 259 -2.71 6.75 -6.31
CA GLU A 259 -2.80 8.10 -6.84
C GLU A 259 -2.75 8.05 -8.37
N VAL A 260 -3.60 8.84 -9.03
CA VAL A 260 -3.54 9.08 -10.47
C VAL A 260 -2.96 10.48 -10.68
N LYS A 261 -1.88 10.58 -11.44
CA LYS A 261 -1.12 11.83 -11.65
C LYS A 261 -1.58 12.64 -12.86
N VAL A 262 -2.39 12.04 -13.72
CA VAL A 262 -2.83 12.65 -15.00
C VAL A 262 -4.35 12.57 -15.13
N GLU A 263 -4.94 13.54 -15.82
CA GLU A 263 -6.37 13.54 -16.13
C GLU A 263 -6.64 12.92 -17.51
N ASN A 264 -7.89 12.47 -17.71
CA ASN A 264 -8.30 11.94 -19.01
C ASN A 264 -8.10 12.97 -20.12
N GLY A 265 -7.42 12.59 -21.18
CA GLY A 265 -7.09 13.46 -22.31
C GLY A 265 -5.72 14.16 -22.22
N THR A 266 -5.00 14.01 -21.10
CA THR A 266 -3.64 14.54 -20.97
C THR A 266 -2.68 13.80 -21.92
N LYS A 267 -1.90 14.54 -22.70
CA LYS A 267 -0.82 13.96 -23.52
C LYS A 267 0.40 13.68 -22.62
N VAL A 268 0.80 12.43 -22.58
CA VAL A 268 1.98 11.97 -21.83
C VAL A 268 3.09 11.52 -22.78
N LYS A 269 4.32 11.62 -22.32
CA LYS A 269 5.52 11.13 -23.02
C LYS A 269 6.11 9.95 -22.25
N SER A 270 6.97 9.19 -22.89
CA SER A 270 7.74 8.15 -22.19
C SER A 270 8.55 8.74 -21.05
N GLY A 271 8.35 8.22 -19.84
CA GLY A 271 8.97 8.69 -18.61
C GLY A 271 8.11 9.67 -17.77
N ASP A 272 6.97 10.11 -18.29
CA ASP A 272 6.03 10.91 -17.50
C ASP A 272 5.27 9.99 -16.52
N PRO A 273 5.13 10.38 -15.23
CA PRO A 273 4.40 9.59 -14.26
C PRO A 273 2.89 9.66 -14.50
N ILE A 274 2.24 8.51 -14.67
CA ILE A 274 0.80 8.39 -14.91
C ILE A 274 0.05 8.12 -13.61
N CYS A 275 0.53 7.18 -12.82
CA CYS A 275 -0.08 6.82 -11.53
C CYS A 275 0.95 6.26 -10.56
N VAL A 276 0.55 6.16 -9.29
CA VAL A 276 1.31 5.47 -8.24
C VAL A 276 0.63 4.16 -7.90
N VAL A 277 1.36 3.06 -7.99
CA VAL A 277 0.91 1.72 -7.58
C VAL A 277 1.58 1.37 -6.27
N SER A 278 0.80 0.92 -5.29
CA SER A 278 1.29 0.49 -3.98
C SER A 278 1.04 -1.00 -3.75
N ALA A 279 2.06 -1.71 -3.27
CA ALA A 279 1.98 -3.08 -2.78
C ALA A 279 2.96 -3.31 -1.63
N ALA A 280 2.53 -3.97 -0.58
CA ALA A 280 3.38 -4.40 0.54
C ALA A 280 4.29 -3.28 1.09
N LYS A 281 3.76 -2.07 1.29
CA LYS A 281 4.47 -0.86 1.75
C LYS A 281 5.46 -0.25 0.74
N MET A 282 5.48 -0.74 -0.48
CA MET A 282 6.20 -0.10 -1.60
C MET A 282 5.25 0.72 -2.45
N GLU A 283 5.78 1.80 -3.01
CA GLU A 283 5.11 2.62 -4.01
C GLU A 283 6.01 2.74 -5.23
N THR A 284 5.41 2.53 -6.40
CA THR A 284 6.12 2.63 -7.68
C THR A 284 5.34 3.57 -8.59
N LEU A 285 6.06 4.49 -9.21
CA LEU A 285 5.54 5.32 -10.29
C LEU A 285 5.41 4.49 -11.58
N VAL A 286 4.28 4.64 -12.24
CA VAL A 286 3.99 4.02 -13.54
C VAL A 286 3.83 5.10 -14.58
#